data_3337aa93e5f1fe6a5afeacdd30c4b0b6
#
_entry.id   3337aa93e5f1fe6a5afeacdd30c4b0b6
#
_cell.length_a   1.000
_cell.length_b   1.000
_cell.length_c   1.000
_cell.angle_alpha   90.00
_cell.angle_beta   90.00
_cell.angle_gamma   90.00
#
_symmetry.space_group_name_H-M   'P 1'
#
loop_
_entity.id
_entity.type
_entity.pdbx_description
1 polymer ?
#
loop_
_entity_poly.entity_id
_entity_poly.type
_entity_poly.pdbx_seq_one_letter_code
_entity_poly.pdbx_strand_id
1 'polypeptide(L)'
;MVKRISTGVQTISLFVMAMLLCGYPALAADSPKEGTLVENQQILWKVQSSQNTIFLAGSIHVLQKEDYPLHPVFDKAFNTSSRVMFEVDLDTLSSPMTQMNMLRKGLYLNGQTLPNILSAKSYSIAKANLASLGQHIEDFHRMKPWMAATAVMALELQKLGFESAYGVDRHYFEKAQATGKAIQGLETVEFQLNLFDQLPLSIQEQFLLQTLEDLNNLGTQVRDMVHAWKQGNVQELETLLVGMGDYPELNNVLVIDRNNAWLPHLEQALQEKEPVFIVVGALHLLGKDGLIAALKEKGYVVERL
;
A
#
# COMPACT_ATOMS: atom_id res chain seq x y z
N MET A 1 13.35 -34.09 6.76
CA MET A 1 12.26 -33.92 5.77
C MET A 1 11.64 -32.56 6.04
N VAL A 2 12.24 -31.51 5.47
CA VAL A 2 11.79 -30.13 5.64
C VAL A 2 10.66 -29.90 4.65
N LYS A 3 9.42 -29.74 5.15
CA LYS A 3 8.28 -29.32 4.33
C LYS A 3 8.62 -27.96 3.73
N ARG A 4 8.59 -27.87 2.40
CA ARG A 4 8.58 -26.59 1.68
C ARG A 4 7.45 -25.74 2.27
N ILE A 5 7.81 -24.67 2.94
CA ILE A 5 6.88 -23.62 3.38
C ILE A 5 6.37 -22.94 2.11
N SER A 6 5.09 -22.85 1.99
CA SER A 6 4.35 -22.42 0.79
C SER A 6 4.66 -20.98 0.43
N THR A 7 4.65 -20.70 -0.86
CA THR A 7 4.81 -19.39 -1.51
C THR A 7 3.86 -18.29 -1.00
N GLY A 8 2.86 -18.63 -0.18
CA GLY A 8 1.88 -17.70 0.36
C GLY A 8 2.36 -16.78 1.50
N VAL A 9 3.45 -17.15 2.17
CA VAL A 9 3.98 -16.43 3.34
C VAL A 9 4.71 -15.14 2.95
N GLN A 10 5.14 -15.01 1.72
CA GLN A 10 6.05 -13.96 1.24
C GLN A 10 5.38 -12.60 0.90
N THR A 11 4.07 -12.50 0.97
CA THR A 11 3.33 -11.38 0.36
C THR A 11 2.82 -10.33 1.34
N ILE A 12 2.70 -10.65 2.62
CA ILE A 12 2.12 -9.75 3.64
C ILE A 12 2.97 -8.50 3.83
N SER A 13 4.28 -8.67 3.85
CA SER A 13 5.23 -7.59 4.08
C SER A 13 5.13 -6.48 3.04
N LEU A 14 4.95 -6.83 1.76
CA LEU A 14 4.82 -5.85 0.67
C LEU A 14 3.53 -5.03 0.75
N PHE A 15 2.44 -5.66 1.18
CA PHE A 15 1.15 -4.99 1.28
C PHE A 15 1.08 -3.98 2.43
N VAL A 16 1.59 -4.37 3.59
CA VAL A 16 1.60 -3.51 4.80
C VAL A 16 2.48 -2.28 4.60
N MET A 17 3.56 -2.42 3.87
CA MET A 17 4.45 -1.32 3.56
C MET A 17 3.80 -0.25 2.69
N ALA A 18 2.96 -0.65 1.78
CA ALA A 18 2.22 0.24 0.91
C ALA A 18 1.50 1.35 1.69
N MET A 19 1.04 1.06 2.90
CA MET A 19 0.29 2.00 3.74
C MET A 19 1.14 3.05 4.46
N LEU A 20 2.44 2.80 4.73
CA LEU A 20 3.23 3.63 5.64
C LEU A 20 4.31 4.48 4.96
N LEU A 21 4.62 4.24 3.70
CA LEU A 21 5.69 4.94 2.98
C LEU A 21 5.30 6.27 2.33
N CYS A 22 4.03 6.64 2.33
CA CYS A 22 3.57 7.89 1.71
C CYS A 22 4.11 9.18 2.36
N GLY A 23 4.84 9.11 3.47
CA GLY A 23 5.18 10.25 4.33
C GLY A 23 6.54 10.93 4.13
N TYR A 24 7.38 10.50 3.20
CA TYR A 24 8.67 11.17 2.98
C TYR A 24 8.59 12.27 1.91
N PRO A 25 9.14 13.47 2.16
CA PRO A 25 9.12 14.55 1.16
C PRO A 25 9.97 14.19 -0.05
N ALA A 26 9.39 14.30 -1.24
CA ALA A 26 10.08 14.10 -2.50
C ALA A 26 11.04 15.27 -2.79
N LEU A 27 12.26 14.95 -3.21
CA LEU A 27 13.09 15.89 -3.97
C LEU A 27 12.54 15.93 -5.40
N ALA A 28 12.27 17.12 -5.91
CA ALA A 28 11.65 17.32 -7.22
C ALA A 28 12.31 16.48 -8.32
N ALA A 29 11.52 15.65 -8.99
CA ALA A 29 11.96 14.79 -10.08
C ALA A 29 11.63 15.41 -11.45
N ASP A 30 12.62 15.38 -12.37
CA ASP A 30 12.45 15.75 -13.78
C ASP A 30 11.53 14.76 -14.52
N SER A 31 10.71 15.28 -15.43
CA SER A 31 9.74 14.49 -16.21
C SER A 31 10.41 13.45 -17.13
N PRO A 32 9.91 12.21 -17.19
CA PRO A 32 10.46 11.14 -18.03
C PRO A 32 10.05 11.24 -19.51
N LYS A 33 10.82 10.55 -20.38
CA LYS A 33 10.62 10.48 -21.84
C LYS A 33 9.59 9.41 -22.24
N GLU A 34 8.82 9.65 -23.32
CA GLU A 34 7.84 8.73 -23.91
C GLU A 34 8.45 7.36 -24.30
N GLY A 35 7.82 6.29 -23.79
CA GLY A 35 8.09 4.89 -24.17
C GLY A 35 6.95 4.28 -24.98
N THR A 36 7.21 3.17 -25.65
CA THR A 36 6.24 2.43 -26.49
C THR A 36 5.15 1.78 -25.62
N LEU A 37 3.89 2.04 -25.96
CA LEU A 37 2.72 1.55 -25.23
C LEU A 37 2.30 0.16 -25.71
N VAL A 38 1.92 -0.70 -24.78
CA VAL A 38 1.29 -2.00 -25.02
C VAL A 38 -0.22 -1.86 -24.79
N GLU A 39 -1.04 -2.28 -25.76
CA GLU A 39 -2.51 -2.23 -25.67
C GLU A 39 -3.05 -3.32 -24.72
N ASN A 40 -2.79 -3.22 -23.43
CA ASN A 40 -3.36 -4.11 -22.43
C ASN A 40 -4.25 -3.34 -21.47
N GLN A 41 -5.34 -3.96 -21.02
CA GLN A 41 -6.17 -3.42 -19.95
C GLN A 41 -5.34 -3.20 -18.67
N GLN A 42 -5.45 -2.02 -18.10
CA GLN A 42 -4.67 -1.63 -16.91
C GLN A 42 -5.37 -2.01 -15.60
N ILE A 43 -4.70 -1.77 -14.47
CA ILE A 43 -5.29 -1.91 -13.12
C ILE A 43 -6.14 -0.66 -12.84
N LEU A 44 -7.10 -0.43 -13.71
CA LEU A 44 -8.01 0.72 -13.72
C LEU A 44 -9.40 0.27 -14.16
N TRP A 45 -10.42 0.60 -13.38
CA TRP A 45 -11.81 0.30 -13.67
C TRP A 45 -12.65 1.55 -13.74
N LYS A 46 -13.57 1.54 -14.67
CA LYS A 46 -14.68 2.49 -14.77
C LYS A 46 -15.91 1.84 -14.18
N VAL A 47 -16.51 2.48 -13.19
CA VAL A 47 -17.75 2.03 -12.55
C VAL A 47 -18.82 3.07 -12.81
N GLN A 48 -20.00 2.62 -13.24
CA GLN A 48 -21.10 3.49 -13.65
C GLN A 48 -22.39 3.16 -12.89
N SER A 49 -23.06 4.23 -12.45
CA SER A 49 -24.46 4.23 -12.05
C SER A 49 -25.30 4.88 -13.15
N SER A 50 -26.61 5.05 -12.90
CA SER A 50 -27.48 5.86 -13.75
C SER A 50 -27.20 7.37 -13.67
N GLN A 51 -26.42 7.82 -12.68
CA GLN A 51 -26.19 9.24 -12.39
C GLN A 51 -24.75 9.66 -12.67
N ASN A 52 -23.76 8.81 -12.34
CA ASN A 52 -22.36 9.20 -12.39
C ASN A 52 -21.43 8.03 -12.78
N THR A 53 -20.18 8.40 -13.01
CA THR A 53 -19.05 7.50 -13.26
C THR A 53 -17.97 7.75 -12.21
N ILE A 54 -17.42 6.68 -11.63
CA ILE A 54 -16.17 6.76 -10.90
C ILE A 54 -15.09 5.92 -11.60
N PHE A 55 -13.83 6.32 -11.46
CA PHE A 55 -12.68 5.58 -11.94
C PHE A 55 -11.87 5.08 -10.74
N LEU A 56 -11.70 3.78 -10.64
CA LEU A 56 -10.93 3.13 -9.58
C LEU A 56 -9.56 2.73 -10.12
N ALA A 57 -8.55 3.46 -9.73
CA ALA A 57 -7.15 3.21 -10.10
C ALA A 57 -6.46 2.43 -8.99
N GLY A 58 -5.96 1.23 -9.32
CA GLY A 58 -5.12 0.45 -8.43
C GLY A 58 -3.70 0.99 -8.42
N SER A 59 -3.23 1.47 -7.27
CA SER A 59 -1.90 2.04 -7.09
C SER A 59 -0.87 1.00 -6.64
N ILE A 60 0.38 1.31 -6.95
CA ILE A 60 1.58 0.80 -6.27
C ILE A 60 2.22 2.01 -5.58
N HIS A 61 2.38 1.94 -4.27
CA HIS A 61 2.82 3.09 -3.45
C HIS A 61 4.32 3.38 -3.57
N VAL A 62 5.10 2.46 -4.12
CA VAL A 62 6.52 2.62 -4.40
C VAL A 62 6.84 2.13 -5.80
N LEU A 63 7.47 2.97 -6.59
CA LEU A 63 7.95 2.66 -7.92
C LEU A 63 9.39 3.16 -8.06
N GLN A 64 10.00 2.84 -9.21
CA GLN A 64 11.26 3.43 -9.63
C GLN A 64 11.00 4.52 -10.67
N LYS A 65 11.97 5.41 -10.86
CA LYS A 65 11.88 6.47 -11.89
C LYS A 65 11.66 5.88 -13.30
N GLU A 66 12.25 4.72 -13.54
CA GLU A 66 12.19 3.99 -14.81
C GLU A 66 10.82 3.37 -15.10
N ASP A 67 9.93 3.32 -14.09
CA ASP A 67 8.56 2.83 -14.27
C ASP A 67 7.65 3.84 -14.97
N TYR A 68 8.12 5.07 -15.15
CA TYR A 68 7.43 6.14 -15.85
C TYR A 68 7.83 6.22 -17.33
N PRO A 69 6.92 6.72 -18.19
CA PRO A 69 5.58 7.22 -17.90
C PRO A 69 4.58 6.11 -17.56
N LEU A 70 3.55 6.44 -16.76
CA LEU A 70 2.41 5.57 -16.55
C LEU A 70 1.57 5.45 -17.83
N HIS A 71 0.74 4.40 -17.94
CA HIS A 71 -0.11 4.22 -19.12
C HIS A 71 -1.10 5.39 -19.26
N PRO A 72 -1.28 6.00 -20.45
CA PRO A 72 -2.09 7.21 -20.65
C PRO A 72 -3.55 7.07 -20.28
N VAL A 73 -4.09 5.86 -20.15
CA VAL A 73 -5.47 5.62 -19.74
C VAL A 73 -5.75 6.15 -18.33
N PHE A 74 -4.76 6.10 -17.44
CA PHE A 74 -4.87 6.68 -16.10
C PHE A 74 -5.04 8.21 -16.19
N ASP A 75 -4.22 8.87 -16.99
CA ASP A 75 -4.31 10.31 -17.21
C ASP A 75 -5.65 10.72 -17.86
N LYS A 76 -6.17 9.92 -18.77
CA LYS A 76 -7.48 10.15 -19.38
C LYS A 76 -8.59 10.09 -18.33
N ALA A 77 -8.58 9.09 -17.45
CA ALA A 77 -9.52 8.96 -16.36
C ALA A 77 -9.41 10.12 -15.35
N PHE A 78 -8.18 10.46 -14.95
CA PHE A 78 -7.90 11.60 -14.06
C PHE A 78 -8.41 12.92 -14.64
N ASN A 79 -8.10 13.21 -15.93
CA ASN A 79 -8.48 14.46 -16.56
C ASN A 79 -10.01 14.59 -16.74
N THR A 80 -10.72 13.47 -16.90
CA THR A 80 -12.19 13.43 -17.02
C THR A 80 -12.86 13.72 -15.66
N SER A 81 -12.17 13.49 -14.55
CA SER A 81 -12.73 13.61 -13.20
C SER A 81 -12.61 15.03 -12.64
N SER A 82 -13.59 15.47 -11.86
CA SER A 82 -13.61 16.80 -11.23
C SER A 82 -12.83 16.83 -9.91
N ARG A 83 -12.76 15.70 -9.20
CA ARG A 83 -12.04 15.56 -7.92
C ARG A 83 -11.37 14.21 -7.81
N VAL A 84 -10.49 14.08 -6.83
CA VAL A 84 -9.72 12.86 -6.57
C VAL A 84 -9.93 12.40 -5.14
N MET A 85 -10.05 11.09 -4.95
CA MET A 85 -10.05 10.48 -3.63
C MET A 85 -8.84 9.54 -3.50
N PHE A 86 -8.21 9.54 -2.35
CA PHE A 86 -7.10 8.65 -1.98
C PHE A 86 -7.47 7.86 -0.72
N GLU A 87 -6.69 6.85 -0.37
CA GLU A 87 -6.85 6.19 0.93
C GLU A 87 -6.78 7.21 2.07
N VAL A 88 -5.75 8.05 2.06
CA VAL A 88 -5.58 9.18 2.99
C VAL A 88 -5.20 10.45 2.24
N ASP A 89 -5.41 11.59 2.88
CA ASP A 89 -4.86 12.86 2.41
C ASP A 89 -3.34 12.91 2.68
N LEU A 90 -2.54 12.92 1.61
CA LEU A 90 -1.08 12.90 1.69
C LEU A 90 -0.48 14.19 2.26
N ASP A 91 -1.18 15.34 2.19
CA ASP A 91 -0.76 16.56 2.90
C ASP A 91 -0.85 16.37 4.41
N THR A 92 -1.95 15.77 4.87
CA THR A 92 -2.12 15.42 6.28
C THR A 92 -1.04 14.44 6.73
N LEU A 93 -0.72 13.42 5.92
CA LEU A 93 0.34 12.46 6.21
C LEU A 93 1.71 13.13 6.35
N SER A 94 2.01 14.12 5.51
CA SER A 94 3.29 14.86 5.49
C SER A 94 3.39 15.92 6.59
N SER A 95 2.31 16.21 7.32
CA SER A 95 2.31 17.25 8.34
C SER A 95 3.22 16.91 9.52
N PRO A 96 3.93 17.91 10.13
CA PRO A 96 4.80 17.70 11.30
C PRO A 96 4.05 17.06 12.48
N MET A 97 2.78 17.40 12.66
CA MET A 97 1.95 16.83 13.73
C MET A 97 1.71 15.32 13.50
N THR A 98 1.39 14.92 12.29
CA THR A 98 1.17 13.51 11.94
C THR A 98 2.46 12.71 12.07
N GLN A 99 3.59 13.26 11.62
CA GLN A 99 4.91 12.64 11.79
C GLN A 99 5.25 12.44 13.28
N MET A 100 4.97 13.42 14.11
CA MET A 100 5.14 13.30 15.56
C MET A 100 4.23 12.22 16.17
N ASN A 101 2.97 12.17 15.75
CA ASN A 101 2.02 11.15 16.22
C ASN A 101 2.45 9.74 15.80
N MET A 102 2.96 9.59 14.57
CA MET A 102 3.51 8.32 14.07
C MET A 102 4.67 7.83 14.95
N LEU A 103 5.63 8.71 15.27
CA LEU A 103 6.73 8.38 16.18
C LEU A 103 6.22 8.02 17.58
N ARG A 104 5.25 8.77 18.12
CA ARG A 104 4.67 8.49 19.43
C ARG A 104 3.97 7.13 19.51
N LYS A 105 3.26 6.73 18.44
CA LYS A 105 2.60 5.43 18.35
C LYS A 105 3.60 4.30 18.11
N GLY A 106 4.60 4.52 17.26
CA GLY A 106 5.57 3.50 16.88
C GLY A 106 6.70 3.23 17.88
N LEU A 107 6.93 4.15 18.84
CA LEU A 107 8.02 4.03 19.81
C LEU A 107 7.53 3.67 21.21
N TYR A 108 8.32 2.87 21.92
CA TYR A 108 8.16 2.69 23.37
C TYR A 108 8.68 3.93 24.11
N LEU A 109 7.78 4.67 24.76
CA LEU A 109 8.11 5.88 25.53
C LEU A 109 8.23 5.62 27.04
N ASN A 110 7.85 4.41 27.48
CA ASN A 110 7.81 3.99 28.90
C ASN A 110 9.04 3.19 29.33
N GLY A 111 10.13 3.21 28.57
CA GLY A 111 11.36 2.47 28.85
C GLY A 111 11.34 1.00 28.39
N GLN A 112 10.24 0.51 27.85
CA GLN A 112 10.21 -0.79 27.17
C GLN A 112 11.07 -0.76 25.90
N THR A 113 11.53 -1.95 25.48
CA THR A 113 12.37 -2.12 24.30
C THR A 113 12.04 -3.45 23.62
N LEU A 114 12.40 -3.62 22.34
CA LEU A 114 12.24 -4.91 21.63
C LEU A 114 12.76 -6.11 22.43
N PRO A 115 13.96 -6.07 23.06
CA PRO A 115 14.44 -7.19 23.89
C PRO A 115 13.54 -7.54 25.08
N ASN A 116 12.76 -6.57 25.60
CA ASN A 116 11.85 -6.81 26.71
C ASN A 116 10.50 -7.40 26.26
N ILE A 117 10.14 -7.19 25.00
CA ILE A 117 8.83 -7.54 24.43
C ILE A 117 8.89 -8.85 23.66
N LEU A 118 9.92 -9.01 22.81
CA LEU A 118 10.08 -10.24 22.03
C LEU A 118 10.52 -11.40 22.93
N SER A 119 10.10 -12.62 22.56
CA SER A 119 10.70 -13.81 23.15
C SER A 119 12.20 -13.84 22.86
N ALA A 120 13.01 -14.49 23.73
CA ALA A 120 14.44 -14.62 23.51
C ALA A 120 14.77 -15.28 22.14
N LYS A 121 13.92 -16.22 21.71
CA LYS A 121 14.02 -16.88 20.39
C LYS A 121 13.76 -15.88 19.26
N SER A 122 12.65 -15.14 19.34
CA SER A 122 12.27 -14.16 18.32
C SER A 122 13.26 -13.01 18.21
N TYR A 123 13.77 -12.53 19.34
CA TYR A 123 14.82 -11.52 19.36
C TYR A 123 16.10 -12.02 18.68
N SER A 124 16.50 -13.26 18.95
CA SER A 124 17.69 -13.88 18.33
C SER A 124 17.52 -14.03 16.80
N ILE A 125 16.32 -14.43 16.36
CA ILE A 125 15.99 -14.53 14.92
C ILE A 125 16.02 -13.14 14.28
N ALA A 126 15.35 -12.16 14.88
CA ALA A 126 15.32 -10.79 14.37
C ALA A 126 16.73 -10.20 14.27
N LYS A 127 17.57 -10.39 15.28
CA LYS A 127 18.97 -9.95 15.28
C LYS A 127 19.78 -10.58 14.16
N ALA A 128 19.64 -11.88 13.92
CA ALA A 128 20.34 -12.58 12.87
C ALA A 128 19.93 -12.10 11.47
N ASN A 129 18.63 -11.95 11.24
CA ASN A 129 18.11 -11.47 9.95
C ASN A 129 18.51 -10.00 9.68
N LEU A 130 18.41 -9.11 10.67
CA LEU A 130 18.86 -7.73 10.53
C LEU A 130 20.36 -7.66 10.22
N ALA A 131 21.18 -8.47 10.91
CA ALA A 131 22.62 -8.52 10.64
C ALA A 131 22.94 -8.98 9.20
N SER A 132 22.16 -9.92 8.64
CA SER A 132 22.33 -10.36 7.24
C SER A 132 22.02 -9.25 6.22
N LEU A 133 21.19 -8.27 6.60
CA LEU A 133 20.84 -7.09 5.82
C LEU A 133 21.80 -5.90 6.07
N GLY A 134 22.83 -6.09 6.91
CA GLY A 134 23.76 -5.05 7.30
C GLY A 134 23.15 -4.02 8.28
N GLN A 135 22.09 -4.39 9.00
CA GLN A 135 21.42 -3.57 9.99
C GLN A 135 21.76 -4.03 11.41
N HIS A 136 21.73 -3.13 12.37
CA HIS A 136 21.92 -3.44 13.78
C HIS A 136 20.58 -3.43 14.50
N ILE A 137 20.21 -4.51 15.20
CA ILE A 137 18.93 -4.58 15.93
C ILE A 137 18.83 -3.48 16.99
N GLU A 138 19.96 -3.00 17.48
CA GLU A 138 20.06 -1.90 18.44
C GLU A 138 19.43 -0.61 17.95
N ASP A 139 19.44 -0.36 16.65
CA ASP A 139 18.83 0.84 16.00
C ASP A 139 17.30 0.80 16.09
N PHE A 140 16.73 -0.39 16.26
CA PHE A 140 15.29 -0.62 16.34
C PHE A 140 14.80 -0.84 17.77
N HIS A 141 15.67 -0.84 18.79
CA HIS A 141 15.33 -1.23 20.15
C HIS A 141 14.13 -0.49 20.77
N ARG A 142 13.95 0.77 20.42
CA ARG A 142 12.84 1.58 20.96
C ARG A 142 11.57 1.49 20.13
N MET A 143 11.61 0.84 18.98
CA MET A 143 10.45 0.69 18.10
C MET A 143 9.54 -0.45 18.61
N LYS A 144 8.24 -0.29 18.44
CA LYS A 144 7.30 -1.42 18.54
C LYS A 144 7.55 -2.38 17.39
N PRO A 145 7.21 -3.66 17.50
CA PRO A 145 7.54 -4.65 16.45
C PRO A 145 6.99 -4.25 15.07
N TRP A 146 5.76 -3.74 14.99
CA TRP A 146 5.18 -3.27 13.74
C TRP A 146 5.98 -2.11 13.11
N MET A 147 6.44 -1.16 13.93
CA MET A 147 7.23 -0.02 13.45
C MET A 147 8.62 -0.46 12.97
N ALA A 148 9.25 -1.42 13.69
CA ALA A 148 10.52 -1.98 13.26
C ALA A 148 10.40 -2.72 11.92
N ALA A 149 9.33 -3.50 11.73
CA ALA A 149 9.03 -4.19 10.48
C ALA A 149 8.91 -3.21 9.30
N THR A 150 8.12 -2.16 9.47
CA THR A 150 7.90 -1.15 8.41
C THR A 150 9.15 -0.34 8.14
N ALA A 151 9.92 0.03 9.18
CA ALA A 151 11.16 0.79 9.01
C ALA A 151 12.23 0.01 8.24
N VAL A 152 12.48 -1.26 8.61
CA VAL A 152 13.49 -2.06 7.91
C VAL A 152 13.09 -2.33 6.46
N MET A 153 11.82 -2.56 6.20
CA MET A 153 11.33 -2.74 4.83
C MET A 153 11.53 -1.48 3.98
N ALA A 154 11.19 -0.30 4.51
CA ALA A 154 11.41 0.97 3.83
C ALA A 154 12.89 1.16 3.45
N LEU A 155 13.81 0.85 4.37
CA LEU A 155 15.24 0.91 4.12
C LEU A 155 15.68 -0.03 2.99
N GLU A 156 15.17 -1.27 2.99
CA GLU A 156 15.56 -2.25 1.96
C GLU A 156 15.00 -1.89 0.58
N LEU A 157 13.78 -1.36 0.49
CA LEU A 157 13.25 -0.87 -0.79
C LEU A 157 14.02 0.33 -1.32
N GLN A 158 14.35 1.26 -0.44
CA GLN A 158 15.18 2.41 -0.84
C GLN A 158 16.54 1.97 -1.40
N LYS A 159 17.18 0.95 -0.79
CA LYS A 159 18.42 0.35 -1.33
C LYS A 159 18.22 -0.24 -2.73
N LEU A 160 17.01 -0.74 -3.01
CA LEU A 160 16.63 -1.30 -4.32
C LEU A 160 16.18 -0.22 -5.32
N GLY A 161 16.15 1.06 -4.92
CA GLY A 161 15.74 2.19 -5.76
C GLY A 161 14.21 2.38 -5.87
N PHE A 162 13.43 1.67 -5.05
CA PHE A 162 11.98 1.89 -4.96
C PHE A 162 11.68 3.00 -3.95
N GLU A 163 10.97 4.03 -4.38
CA GLU A 163 10.68 5.21 -3.57
C GLU A 163 9.19 5.56 -3.61
N SER A 164 8.65 6.01 -2.49
CA SER A 164 7.27 6.52 -2.42
C SER A 164 7.07 7.79 -3.23
N ALA A 165 8.14 8.53 -3.51
CA ALA A 165 8.12 9.69 -4.39
C ALA A 165 7.63 9.35 -5.80
N TYR A 166 7.85 8.12 -6.26
CA TYR A 166 7.40 7.61 -7.55
C TYR A 166 6.11 6.78 -7.46
N GLY A 167 5.50 6.65 -6.27
CA GLY A 167 4.23 5.95 -6.10
C GLY A 167 3.11 6.56 -6.94
N VAL A 168 2.20 5.72 -7.44
CA VAL A 168 1.07 6.14 -8.29
C VAL A 168 0.16 7.13 -7.57
N ASP A 169 -0.11 6.89 -6.28
CA ASP A 169 -0.89 7.76 -5.42
C ASP A 169 -0.22 9.13 -5.24
N ARG A 170 1.10 9.17 -4.99
CA ARG A 170 1.87 10.42 -4.90
C ARG A 170 1.81 11.19 -6.22
N HIS A 171 2.01 10.52 -7.34
CA HIS A 171 1.95 11.13 -8.67
C HIS A 171 0.61 11.82 -8.92
N TYR A 172 -0.52 11.12 -8.68
CA TYR A 172 -1.85 11.71 -8.90
C TYR A 172 -2.24 12.73 -7.82
N PHE A 173 -1.71 12.60 -6.62
CA PHE A 173 -1.89 13.61 -5.58
C PHE A 173 -1.23 14.94 -5.97
N GLU A 174 0.03 14.94 -6.36
CA GLU A 174 0.74 16.14 -6.82
C GLU A 174 0.09 16.73 -8.08
N LYS A 175 -0.35 15.86 -9.01
CA LYS A 175 -1.07 16.31 -10.20
C LYS A 175 -2.42 16.95 -9.86
N ALA A 176 -3.16 16.43 -8.86
CA ALA A 176 -4.41 17.01 -8.38
C ALA A 176 -4.16 18.40 -7.76
N GLN A 177 -3.13 18.55 -6.92
CA GLN A 177 -2.73 19.86 -6.38
C GLN A 177 -2.38 20.84 -7.50
N ALA A 178 -1.53 20.43 -8.46
CA ALA A 178 -1.11 21.28 -9.57
C ALA A 178 -2.26 21.74 -10.48
N THR A 179 -3.32 20.92 -10.59
CA THR A 179 -4.52 21.22 -11.40
C THR A 179 -5.68 21.81 -10.60
N GLY A 180 -5.51 22.01 -9.29
CA GLY A 180 -6.54 22.56 -8.40
C GLY A 180 -7.75 21.67 -8.22
N LYS A 181 -7.64 20.35 -8.46
CA LYS A 181 -8.74 19.41 -8.18
C LYS A 181 -8.91 19.23 -6.67
N ALA A 182 -10.15 19.12 -6.22
CA ALA A 182 -10.44 18.80 -4.83
C ALA A 182 -9.89 17.39 -4.47
N ILE A 183 -9.26 17.30 -3.30
CA ILE A 183 -8.66 16.08 -2.77
C ILE A 183 -9.42 15.66 -1.52
N GLN A 184 -9.67 14.37 -1.37
CA GLN A 184 -10.34 13.79 -0.22
C GLN A 184 -9.70 12.45 0.15
N GLY A 185 -9.53 12.18 1.47
CA GLY A 185 -9.20 10.86 1.99
C GLY A 185 -10.46 10.00 2.19
N LEU A 186 -10.36 8.71 1.92
CA LEU A 186 -11.38 7.70 2.29
C LEU A 186 -11.34 7.39 3.78
N GLU A 187 -10.17 7.53 4.39
CA GLU A 187 -9.92 7.34 5.81
C GLU A 187 -8.88 8.34 6.33
N THR A 188 -8.63 8.34 7.63
CA THR A 188 -7.63 9.21 8.25
C THR A 188 -6.30 8.50 8.44
N VAL A 189 -5.18 9.25 8.44
CA VAL A 189 -3.86 8.73 8.77
C VAL A 189 -3.83 8.10 10.17
N GLU A 190 -4.54 8.71 11.13
CA GLU A 190 -4.62 8.17 12.49
C GLU A 190 -5.31 6.79 12.52
N PHE A 191 -6.34 6.60 11.71
CA PHE A 191 -6.99 5.31 11.55
C PHE A 191 -5.99 4.26 11.03
N GLN A 192 -5.25 4.55 9.96
CA GLN A 192 -4.24 3.62 9.42
C GLN A 192 -3.16 3.27 10.44
N LEU A 193 -2.63 4.25 11.19
CA LEU A 193 -1.64 3.99 12.24
C LEU A 193 -2.20 3.09 13.35
N ASN A 194 -3.48 3.25 13.69
CA ASN A 194 -4.15 2.42 14.70
C ASN A 194 -4.32 0.97 14.25
N LEU A 195 -4.47 0.69 12.94
CA LEU A 195 -4.55 -0.68 12.42
C LEU A 195 -3.35 -1.53 12.87
N PHE A 196 -2.16 -0.94 12.93
CA PHE A 196 -0.94 -1.62 13.36
C PHE A 196 -0.72 -1.54 14.87
N ASP A 197 -0.96 -0.38 15.46
CA ASP A 197 -0.67 -0.13 16.88
C ASP A 197 -1.60 -0.91 17.81
N GLN A 198 -2.82 -1.21 17.37
CA GLN A 198 -3.81 -1.97 18.12
C GLN A 198 -3.74 -3.50 17.89
N LEU A 199 -2.90 -3.97 16.98
CA LEU A 199 -2.67 -5.40 16.82
C LEU A 199 -2.15 -6.02 18.13
N PRO A 200 -2.59 -7.23 18.49
CA PRO A 200 -2.00 -7.97 19.59
C PRO A 200 -0.47 -8.06 19.44
N LEU A 201 0.26 -7.98 20.55
CA LEU A 201 1.73 -8.03 20.50
C LEU A 201 2.25 -9.30 19.81
N SER A 202 1.57 -10.44 19.98
CA SER A 202 1.92 -11.68 19.29
C SER A 202 1.82 -11.56 17.75
N ILE A 203 0.83 -10.82 17.25
CA ILE A 203 0.66 -10.56 15.82
C ILE A 203 1.70 -9.56 15.33
N GLN A 204 2.00 -8.52 16.11
CA GLN A 204 3.08 -7.59 15.78
C GLN A 204 4.46 -8.28 15.73
N GLU A 205 4.74 -9.20 16.67
CA GLU A 205 5.96 -10.01 16.69
C GLU A 205 6.04 -10.90 15.46
N GLN A 206 4.95 -11.60 15.14
CA GLN A 206 4.87 -12.46 13.96
C GLN A 206 5.08 -11.63 12.67
N PHE A 207 4.45 -10.46 12.57
CA PHE A 207 4.60 -9.54 11.47
C PHE A 207 6.08 -9.11 11.29
N LEU A 208 6.77 -8.74 12.38
CA LEU A 208 8.20 -8.39 12.32
C LEU A 208 9.05 -9.56 11.80
N LEU A 209 8.87 -10.76 12.37
CA LEU A 209 9.68 -11.92 11.98
C LEU A 209 9.44 -12.32 10.53
N GLN A 210 8.19 -12.30 10.10
CA GLN A 210 7.83 -12.62 8.72
C GLN A 210 8.41 -11.58 7.75
N THR A 211 8.28 -10.29 8.08
CA THR A 211 8.89 -9.23 7.27
C THR A 211 10.38 -9.49 7.08
N LEU A 212 11.11 -9.74 8.16
CA LEU A 212 12.56 -9.97 8.09
C LEU A 212 12.94 -11.22 7.27
N GLU A 213 12.12 -12.26 7.27
CA GLU A 213 12.32 -13.45 6.42
C GLU A 213 12.10 -13.11 4.94
N ASP A 214 11.04 -12.36 4.63
CA ASP A 214 10.66 -12.00 3.26
C ASP A 214 11.67 -11.06 2.59
N LEU A 215 12.38 -10.24 3.36
CA LEU A 215 13.37 -9.30 2.82
C LEU A 215 14.49 -9.98 2.02
N ASN A 216 14.76 -11.25 2.24
CA ASN A 216 15.73 -12.00 1.45
C ASN A 216 15.34 -12.11 -0.05
N ASN A 217 14.03 -12.01 -0.35
CA ASN A 217 13.50 -12.11 -1.72
C ASN A 217 12.81 -10.80 -2.18
N LEU A 218 12.86 -9.75 -1.38
CA LEU A 218 12.13 -8.49 -1.60
C LEU A 218 12.34 -7.95 -3.01
N GLY A 219 13.60 -7.91 -3.47
CA GLY A 219 13.93 -7.33 -4.77
C GLY A 219 13.30 -8.08 -5.95
N THR A 220 13.09 -9.38 -5.87
CA THR A 220 12.38 -10.15 -6.89
C THR A 220 10.88 -9.90 -6.77
N GLN A 221 10.34 -10.02 -5.57
CA GLN A 221 8.90 -9.88 -5.31
C GLN A 221 8.34 -8.52 -5.74
N VAL A 222 9.03 -7.42 -5.38
CA VAL A 222 8.56 -6.08 -5.75
C VAL A 222 8.66 -5.85 -7.26
N ARG A 223 9.72 -6.34 -7.94
CA ARG A 223 9.82 -6.25 -9.40
C ARG A 223 8.73 -7.06 -10.11
N ASP A 224 8.44 -8.27 -9.65
CA ASP A 224 7.39 -9.11 -10.21
C ASP A 224 6.01 -8.46 -10.01
N MET A 225 5.75 -7.89 -8.84
CA MET A 225 4.53 -7.13 -8.56
C MET A 225 4.38 -5.91 -9.47
N VAL A 226 5.43 -5.10 -9.60
CA VAL A 226 5.42 -3.91 -10.48
C VAL A 226 5.25 -4.33 -11.94
N HIS A 227 5.91 -5.42 -12.36
CA HIS A 227 5.76 -5.96 -13.70
C HIS A 227 4.32 -6.40 -13.98
N ALA A 228 3.73 -7.21 -13.09
CA ALA A 228 2.34 -7.65 -13.19
C ALA A 228 1.37 -6.46 -13.23
N TRP A 229 1.60 -5.43 -12.41
CA TRP A 229 0.81 -4.21 -12.40
C TRP A 229 0.90 -3.44 -13.73
N LYS A 230 2.11 -3.24 -14.27
CA LYS A 230 2.33 -2.56 -15.56
C LYS A 230 1.71 -3.31 -16.73
N GLN A 231 1.68 -4.64 -16.68
CA GLN A 231 1.04 -5.49 -17.68
C GLN A 231 -0.47 -5.63 -17.47
N GLY A 232 -1.00 -5.04 -16.40
CA GLY A 232 -2.40 -5.23 -16.03
C GLY A 232 -2.74 -6.68 -15.70
N ASN A 233 -1.80 -7.50 -15.26
CA ASN A 233 -2.01 -8.92 -14.96
C ASN A 233 -2.71 -9.11 -13.61
N VAL A 234 -4.04 -9.02 -13.60
CA VAL A 234 -4.87 -9.22 -12.40
C VAL A 234 -4.62 -10.57 -11.75
N GLN A 235 -4.49 -11.64 -12.53
CA GLN A 235 -4.33 -12.99 -11.98
C GLN A 235 -3.03 -13.12 -11.20
N GLU A 236 -1.94 -12.56 -11.70
CA GLU A 236 -0.66 -12.56 -11.01
C GLU A 236 -0.72 -11.71 -9.74
N LEU A 237 -1.34 -10.53 -9.79
CA LEU A 237 -1.56 -9.70 -8.59
C LEU A 237 -2.47 -10.42 -7.57
N GLU A 238 -3.49 -11.15 -8.00
CA GLU A 238 -4.35 -11.93 -7.09
C GLU A 238 -3.61 -13.06 -6.40
N THR A 239 -2.55 -13.62 -7.00
CA THR A 239 -1.72 -14.62 -6.32
C THR A 239 -1.05 -14.07 -5.06
N LEU A 240 -0.81 -12.76 -5.04
CA LEU A 240 -0.27 -12.05 -3.88
C LEU A 240 -1.28 -12.01 -2.72
N LEU A 241 -2.60 -11.92 -3.03
CA LEU A 241 -3.66 -11.97 -2.01
C LEU A 241 -3.81 -13.37 -1.39
N VAL A 242 -3.54 -14.42 -2.14
CA VAL A 242 -3.62 -15.80 -1.62
C VAL A 242 -2.69 -15.98 -0.43
N GLY A 243 -1.49 -15.39 -0.47
CA GLY A 243 -0.54 -15.43 0.64
C GLY A 243 -1.04 -14.75 1.91
N MET A 244 -1.91 -13.75 1.80
CA MET A 244 -2.54 -13.10 2.96
C MET A 244 -3.56 -14.02 3.67
N GLY A 245 -4.08 -15.04 2.99
CA GLY A 245 -4.99 -16.02 3.57
C GLY A 245 -4.38 -16.83 4.73
N ASP A 246 -3.06 -16.94 4.79
CA ASP A 246 -2.33 -17.56 5.91
C ASP A 246 -2.35 -16.70 7.19
N TYR A 247 -2.77 -15.42 7.07
CA TYR A 247 -2.86 -14.44 8.15
C TYR A 247 -4.22 -13.73 8.14
N PRO A 248 -5.31 -14.44 8.44
CA PRO A 248 -6.66 -13.92 8.28
C PRO A 248 -6.94 -12.67 9.11
N GLU A 249 -6.35 -12.54 10.31
CA GLU A 249 -6.51 -11.34 11.15
C GLU A 249 -5.92 -10.09 10.48
N LEU A 250 -4.72 -10.21 9.90
CA LEU A 250 -4.10 -9.10 9.18
C LEU A 250 -4.88 -8.78 7.90
N ASN A 251 -5.28 -9.79 7.13
CA ASN A 251 -6.07 -9.58 5.92
C ASN A 251 -7.40 -8.88 6.21
N ASN A 252 -8.09 -9.28 7.28
CA ASN A 252 -9.34 -8.64 7.69
C ASN A 252 -9.10 -7.16 7.99
N VAL A 253 -8.15 -6.85 8.89
CA VAL A 253 -7.89 -5.49 9.34
C VAL A 253 -7.35 -4.58 8.23
N LEU A 254 -6.44 -5.12 7.39
CA LEU A 254 -5.72 -4.30 6.41
C LEU A 254 -6.46 -4.17 5.07
N VAL A 255 -7.38 -5.08 4.74
CA VAL A 255 -8.07 -5.10 3.45
C VAL A 255 -9.58 -5.10 3.61
N ILE A 256 -10.15 -6.15 4.22
CA ILE A 256 -11.59 -6.41 4.16
C ILE A 256 -12.38 -5.34 4.92
N ASP A 257 -11.99 -5.04 6.16
CA ASP A 257 -12.68 -4.05 6.98
C ASP A 257 -12.58 -2.63 6.39
N ARG A 258 -11.45 -2.30 5.78
CA ARG A 258 -11.25 -1.03 5.07
C ARG A 258 -12.09 -0.96 3.81
N ASN A 259 -12.12 -2.01 2.98
CA ASN A 259 -12.98 -2.08 1.81
C ASN A 259 -14.46 -1.88 2.19
N ASN A 260 -14.90 -2.52 3.26
CA ASN A 260 -16.27 -2.37 3.77
C ASN A 260 -16.55 -0.94 4.25
N ALA A 261 -15.58 -0.28 4.89
CA ALA A 261 -15.71 1.11 5.33
C ALA A 261 -15.70 2.10 4.16
N TRP A 262 -14.94 1.83 3.10
CA TRP A 262 -14.85 2.71 1.93
C TRP A 262 -16.03 2.57 0.96
N LEU A 263 -16.64 1.38 0.88
CA LEU A 263 -17.72 1.11 -0.07
C LEU A 263 -18.87 2.13 -0.02
N PRO A 264 -19.37 2.58 1.15
CA PRO A 264 -20.37 3.65 1.20
C PRO A 264 -19.91 4.98 0.60
N HIS A 265 -18.63 5.33 0.70
CA HIS A 265 -18.06 6.54 0.10
C HIS A 265 -18.03 6.45 -1.43
N LEU A 266 -17.73 5.25 -1.97
CA LEU A 266 -17.79 5.00 -3.41
C LEU A 266 -19.23 5.06 -3.93
N GLU A 267 -20.18 4.48 -3.19
CA GLU A 267 -21.60 4.55 -3.52
C GLU A 267 -22.12 6.00 -3.50
N GLN A 268 -21.69 6.80 -2.52
CA GLN A 268 -22.01 8.22 -2.48
C GLN A 268 -21.46 8.96 -3.70
N ALA A 269 -20.20 8.70 -4.09
CA ALA A 269 -19.59 9.29 -5.28
C ALA A 269 -20.36 8.92 -6.56
N LEU A 270 -20.92 7.71 -6.64
CA LEU A 270 -21.75 7.26 -7.75
C LEU A 270 -23.13 7.94 -7.82
N GLN A 271 -23.58 8.63 -6.78
CA GLN A 271 -24.80 9.43 -6.74
C GLN A 271 -24.56 10.92 -7.04
N GLU A 272 -23.32 11.36 -7.13
CA GLU A 272 -22.96 12.74 -7.47
C GLU A 272 -23.14 13.02 -8.97
N LYS A 273 -22.87 14.26 -9.40
CA LYS A 273 -23.09 14.66 -10.79
C LYS A 273 -21.82 14.56 -11.66
N GLU A 274 -20.66 14.62 -11.03
CA GLU A 274 -19.38 14.74 -11.73
C GLU A 274 -18.47 13.53 -11.47
N PRO A 275 -17.72 13.07 -12.48
CA PRO A 275 -16.83 11.92 -12.33
C PRO A 275 -15.79 12.13 -11.25
N VAL A 276 -15.43 11.04 -10.57
CA VAL A 276 -14.43 11.01 -9.48
C VAL A 276 -13.33 10.01 -9.83
N PHE A 277 -12.07 10.43 -9.67
CA PHE A 277 -10.92 9.55 -9.78
C PHE A 277 -10.50 9.08 -8.39
N ILE A 278 -10.48 7.78 -8.15
CA ILE A 278 -10.23 7.17 -6.85
C ILE A 278 -8.99 6.31 -6.95
N VAL A 279 -7.98 6.61 -6.14
CA VAL A 279 -6.68 5.91 -6.13
C VAL A 279 -6.54 5.17 -4.81
N VAL A 280 -6.50 3.85 -4.89
CA VAL A 280 -6.30 2.95 -3.74
C VAL A 280 -5.31 1.86 -4.11
N GLY A 281 -4.66 1.25 -3.15
CA GLY A 281 -3.73 0.14 -3.41
C GLY A 281 -4.38 -0.94 -4.28
N ALA A 282 -3.66 -1.41 -5.29
CA ALA A 282 -4.20 -2.33 -6.30
C ALA A 282 -4.90 -3.55 -5.70
N LEU A 283 -4.38 -4.07 -4.60
CA LEU A 283 -4.92 -5.25 -3.94
C LEU A 283 -6.29 -5.02 -3.27
N HIS A 284 -6.68 -3.77 -2.95
CA HIS A 284 -8.02 -3.44 -2.49
C HIS A 284 -9.10 -3.64 -3.55
N LEU A 285 -8.71 -3.62 -4.82
CA LEU A 285 -9.64 -3.74 -5.94
C LEU A 285 -9.92 -5.21 -6.30
N LEU A 286 -8.98 -6.13 -6.00
CA LEU A 286 -8.90 -7.47 -6.56
C LEU A 286 -9.49 -8.55 -5.61
N GLY A 287 -9.72 -9.73 -6.17
CA GLY A 287 -10.21 -10.88 -5.43
C GLY A 287 -11.69 -10.80 -5.06
N LYS A 288 -12.16 -11.83 -4.35
CA LYS A 288 -13.58 -11.97 -3.96
C LYS A 288 -14.02 -10.90 -2.93
N ASP A 289 -13.13 -10.45 -2.09
CA ASP A 289 -13.36 -9.44 -1.04
C ASP A 289 -12.93 -8.03 -1.50
N GLY A 290 -12.57 -7.88 -2.79
CA GLY A 290 -12.15 -6.62 -3.40
C GLY A 290 -13.33 -5.70 -3.74
N LEU A 291 -13.05 -4.39 -3.82
CA LEU A 291 -14.04 -3.36 -4.13
C LEU A 291 -14.72 -3.59 -5.49
N ILE A 292 -14.00 -4.15 -6.48
CA ILE A 292 -14.57 -4.46 -7.80
C ILE A 292 -15.64 -5.54 -7.71
N ALA A 293 -15.41 -6.59 -6.93
CA ALA A 293 -16.38 -7.64 -6.70
C ALA A 293 -17.61 -7.10 -5.96
N ALA A 294 -17.39 -6.33 -4.89
CA ALA A 294 -18.46 -5.73 -4.09
C ALA A 294 -19.37 -4.79 -4.92
N LEU A 295 -18.77 -3.96 -5.78
CA LEU A 295 -19.55 -3.05 -6.64
C LEU A 295 -20.34 -3.80 -7.72
N LYS A 296 -19.78 -4.89 -8.29
CA LYS A 296 -20.52 -5.77 -9.21
C LYS A 296 -21.72 -6.46 -8.53
N GLU A 297 -21.52 -6.95 -7.30
CA GLU A 297 -22.59 -7.59 -6.50
C GLU A 297 -23.75 -6.61 -6.21
N LYS A 298 -23.42 -5.34 -6.01
CA LYS A 298 -24.41 -4.24 -5.86
C LYS A 298 -25.09 -3.83 -7.16
N GLY A 299 -24.74 -4.43 -8.29
CA GLY A 299 -25.38 -4.23 -9.60
C GLY A 299 -24.85 -3.03 -10.39
N TYR A 300 -23.74 -2.43 -10.01
CA TYR A 300 -23.09 -1.40 -10.82
C TYR A 300 -22.45 -1.98 -12.08
N VAL A 301 -22.44 -1.19 -13.16
CA VAL A 301 -21.74 -1.55 -14.40
C VAL A 301 -20.25 -1.30 -14.21
N VAL A 302 -19.44 -2.35 -14.32
CA VAL A 302 -17.99 -2.28 -14.08
C VAL A 302 -17.26 -2.72 -15.33
N GLU A 303 -16.47 -1.82 -15.90
CA GLU A 303 -15.64 -2.02 -17.08
C GLU A 303 -14.18 -1.82 -16.71
N ARG A 304 -13.30 -2.70 -17.15
CA ARG A 304 -11.85 -2.54 -17.00
C ARG A 304 -11.29 -1.80 -18.21
N LEU A 305 -10.41 -0.83 -17.98
CA LEU A 305 -9.82 0.04 -19.00
C LEU A 305 -8.40 -0.37 -19.39
#